data_3b5790aae59bb5c94073a8d4da4e5275
#
_entry.id   3b5790aae59bb5c94073a8d4da4e5275
#
_cell.length_a   1.000
_cell.length_b   1.000
_cell.length_c   1.000
_cell.angle_alpha   90.00
_cell.angle_beta   90.00
_cell.angle_gamma   90.00
#
_symmetry.space_group_name_H-M   'P 1'
#
loop_
_entity.id
_entity.type
_entity.pdbx_description
1 polymer ?
#
loop_
_entity_poly.entity_id
_entity_poly.type
_entity_poly.pdbx_seq_one_letter_code
_entity_poly.pdbx_strand_id
1 'polypeptide(L)'
;FTFRCINRLDRDTSGLTILAKNMLSAGVLGRNTGIKNIQRIYLAIVTGKPPLQGTVDAPIAREAESVITRCIDPVHGAPAITHYTQLYYDEVHDLSLVRLKLETGRTHQIRLHMKHIGYPLIGDFLYHPDFLYIKRQALHAAALSFAHPITGKKMHFSAPLPEDMKNCFSYLPEDIYL
;
A
#
# COMPACT_ATOMS: atom_id res chain seq x y z
N PHE A 1 -15.61 7.75 -24.23
CA PHE A 1 -14.62 8.23 -23.25
C PHE A 1 -13.85 7.03 -22.71
N THR A 2 -12.56 6.92 -22.98
CA THR A 2 -11.75 5.76 -22.54
C THR A 2 -10.87 6.17 -21.38
N PHE A 3 -11.19 5.71 -20.18
CA PHE A 3 -10.33 5.87 -19.00
C PHE A 3 -9.16 4.91 -19.05
N ARG A 4 -7.99 5.37 -18.61
CA ARG A 4 -6.79 4.55 -18.43
C ARG A 4 -6.30 4.67 -17.00
N CYS A 5 -6.31 3.55 -16.29
CA CYS A 5 -5.71 3.46 -14.97
C CYS A 5 -4.20 3.57 -15.07
N ILE A 6 -3.61 4.51 -14.34
CA ILE A 6 -2.16 4.72 -14.31
C ILE A 6 -1.49 3.85 -13.25
N ASN A 7 -2.16 3.71 -12.10
CA ASN A 7 -1.78 2.77 -11.06
C ASN A 7 -2.99 1.92 -10.70
N ARG A 8 -2.75 0.72 -10.24
CA ARG A 8 -3.81 -0.20 -9.80
C ARG A 8 -3.69 -0.44 -8.31
N LEU A 9 -4.82 -0.61 -7.68
CA LEU A 9 -4.96 -1.14 -6.33
C LEU A 9 -5.31 -2.62 -6.41
N ASP A 10 -4.93 -3.37 -5.40
CA ASP A 10 -5.40 -4.75 -5.26
C ASP A 10 -6.92 -4.74 -4.99
N ARG A 11 -7.60 -5.84 -5.30
CA ARG A 11 -9.00 -6.01 -4.90
C ARG A 11 -9.12 -5.77 -3.40
N ASP A 12 -10.12 -5.03 -2.99
CA ASP A 12 -10.44 -4.67 -1.60
C ASP A 12 -9.44 -3.69 -0.93
N THR A 13 -8.44 -3.17 -1.64
CA THR A 13 -7.64 -2.03 -1.20
C THR A 13 -8.37 -0.73 -1.51
N SER A 14 -8.60 0.10 -0.50
CA SER A 14 -9.25 1.40 -0.64
C SER A 14 -8.26 2.54 -0.97
N GLY A 15 -8.79 3.73 -1.30
CA GLY A 15 -8.00 4.95 -1.46
C GLY A 15 -7.81 5.42 -2.89
N LEU A 16 -6.74 6.17 -3.11
CA LEU A 16 -6.51 6.97 -4.31
C LEU A 16 -5.91 6.16 -5.47
N THR A 17 -6.46 6.39 -6.66
CA THR A 17 -5.90 5.94 -7.93
C THR A 17 -5.96 7.07 -8.96
N ILE A 18 -5.08 7.01 -9.97
CA ILE A 18 -5.02 8.00 -11.05
C ILE A 18 -5.69 7.42 -12.30
N LEU A 19 -6.71 8.14 -12.80
CA LEU A 19 -7.37 7.84 -14.07
C LEU A 19 -7.03 8.91 -15.10
N ALA A 20 -6.31 8.57 -16.15
CA ALA A 20 -6.05 9.48 -17.25
C ALA A 20 -7.26 9.54 -18.20
N LYS A 21 -7.72 10.77 -18.51
CA LYS A 21 -8.88 11.01 -19.35
C LYS A 21 -8.58 11.00 -20.85
N ASN A 22 -7.31 10.96 -21.26
CA ASN A 22 -6.89 10.92 -22.66
C ASN A 22 -5.56 10.16 -22.83
N MET A 23 -5.23 9.80 -24.07
CA MET A 23 -4.04 9.01 -24.41
C MET A 23 -2.72 9.74 -24.11
N LEU A 24 -2.66 11.05 -24.34
CA LEU A 24 -1.45 11.84 -24.07
C LEU A 24 -1.12 11.81 -22.59
N SER A 25 -2.08 12.14 -21.72
CA SER A 25 -1.91 12.09 -20.27
C SER A 25 -1.55 10.68 -19.80
N ALA A 26 -2.20 9.66 -20.35
CA ALA A 26 -1.87 8.26 -20.02
C ALA A 26 -0.44 7.90 -20.45
N GLY A 27 -0.01 8.31 -21.63
CA GLY A 27 1.35 8.07 -22.11
C GLY A 27 2.42 8.75 -21.27
N VAL A 28 2.20 10.01 -20.88
CA VAL A 28 3.14 10.76 -20.04
C VAL A 28 3.21 10.15 -18.63
N LEU A 29 2.06 9.94 -17.98
CA LEU A 29 2.00 9.36 -16.63
C LEU A 29 2.48 7.91 -16.62
N GLY A 30 2.17 7.11 -17.65
CA GLY A 30 2.60 5.72 -17.78
C GLY A 30 4.10 5.54 -17.95
N ARG A 31 4.79 6.43 -18.69
CA ARG A 31 6.26 6.46 -18.78
C ARG A 31 6.90 6.86 -17.45
N ASN A 32 6.18 7.66 -16.68
CA ASN A 32 6.58 8.17 -15.36
C ASN A 32 6.17 7.23 -14.21
N THR A 33 5.55 6.08 -14.47
CA THR A 33 5.23 5.06 -13.45
C THR A 33 6.46 4.37 -12.86
N GLY A 34 7.63 4.57 -13.46
CA GLY A 34 8.89 4.40 -12.74
C GLY A 34 8.91 5.33 -11.52
N ILE A 35 9.32 4.81 -10.42
CA ILE A 35 9.31 5.25 -9.02
C ILE A 35 9.58 6.74 -8.76
N LYS A 36 10.23 7.44 -9.68
CA LYS A 36 10.72 8.82 -9.45
C LYS A 36 9.64 9.91 -9.56
N ASN A 37 8.48 9.66 -10.16
CA ASN A 37 7.54 10.73 -10.52
C ASN A 37 6.13 10.59 -9.92
N ILE A 38 5.73 9.40 -9.43
CA ILE A 38 4.45 9.21 -8.71
C ILE A 38 4.75 8.67 -7.33
N GLN A 39 4.70 9.53 -6.34
CA GLN A 39 4.84 9.11 -4.93
C GLN A 39 3.49 8.60 -4.42
N ARG A 40 3.52 7.47 -3.77
CA ARG A 40 2.36 6.79 -3.19
C ARG A 40 2.62 6.50 -1.74
N ILE A 41 1.73 6.97 -0.89
CA ILE A 41 1.75 6.69 0.54
C ILE A 41 0.54 5.82 0.85
N TYR A 42 0.78 4.76 1.58
CA TYR A 42 -0.25 3.86 2.07
C TYR A 42 -0.32 3.91 3.59
N LEU A 43 -1.49 3.64 4.12
CA LEU A 43 -1.72 3.31 5.51
C LEU A 43 -2.17 1.85 5.59
N ALA A 44 -1.62 1.11 6.53
CA ALA A 44 -2.02 -0.26 6.79
C ALA A 44 -2.14 -0.51 8.30
N ILE A 45 -3.00 -1.46 8.66
CA ILE A 45 -3.06 -1.96 10.03
C ILE A 45 -2.46 -3.35 10.03
N VAL A 46 -1.47 -3.54 10.89
CA VAL A 46 -0.72 -4.79 11.03
C VAL A 46 -0.85 -5.33 12.45
N THR A 47 -0.67 -6.65 12.61
CA THR A 47 -0.61 -7.28 13.93
C THR A 47 0.71 -6.93 14.62
N GLY A 48 0.67 -6.78 15.94
CA GLY A 48 1.86 -6.57 16.76
C GLY A 48 2.46 -5.16 16.66
N LYS A 49 3.64 -5.02 17.23
CA LYS A 49 4.40 -3.76 17.35
C LYS A 49 5.69 -3.82 16.53
N PRO A 50 5.68 -3.47 15.23
CA PRO A 50 6.89 -3.39 14.44
C PRO A 50 7.84 -2.31 14.99
N PRO A 51 9.13 -2.32 14.66
CA PRO A 51 10.04 -1.21 14.93
C PRO A 51 9.45 0.11 14.41
N LEU A 52 9.84 1.25 15.04
CA LEU A 52 9.30 2.58 14.70
C LEU A 52 9.46 2.93 13.21
N GLN A 53 10.50 2.43 12.58
CA GLN A 53 10.73 2.56 11.14
C GLN A 53 11.60 1.43 10.61
N GLY A 54 11.47 1.15 9.33
CA GLY A 54 12.32 0.15 8.68
C GLY A 54 12.15 0.15 7.17
N THR A 55 13.01 -0.64 6.54
CA THR A 55 12.98 -0.90 5.10
C THR A 55 12.95 -2.41 4.88
N VAL A 56 12.02 -2.86 4.07
CA VAL A 56 11.96 -4.24 3.60
C VAL A 56 12.42 -4.26 2.15
N ASP A 57 13.58 -4.87 1.91
CA ASP A 57 14.13 -5.13 0.58
C ASP A 57 14.09 -6.65 0.36
N ALA A 58 13.04 -7.11 -0.28
CA ALA A 58 12.78 -8.53 -0.47
C ALA A 58 12.12 -8.79 -1.83
N PRO A 59 12.81 -9.46 -2.77
CA PRO A 59 12.30 -9.70 -4.12
C PRO A 59 11.03 -10.54 -4.12
N ILE A 60 10.09 -10.20 -5.03
CA ILE A 60 8.78 -10.83 -5.12
C ILE A 60 8.62 -11.57 -6.43
N ALA A 61 8.22 -12.86 -6.34
CA ALA A 61 7.85 -13.70 -7.47
C ALA A 61 6.37 -14.10 -7.42
N ARG A 62 5.92 -14.74 -8.51
CA ARG A 62 4.66 -15.47 -8.51
C ARG A 62 4.88 -16.81 -7.83
N GLU A 63 3.99 -17.21 -6.97
CA GLU A 63 4.00 -18.55 -6.39
C GLU A 63 3.71 -19.62 -7.48
N ALA A 64 4.51 -20.68 -7.52
CA ALA A 64 4.51 -21.64 -8.63
C ALA A 64 3.15 -22.29 -8.85
N GLU A 65 2.44 -22.61 -7.79
CA GLU A 65 1.16 -23.31 -7.83
C GLU A 65 -0.07 -22.38 -7.83
N SER A 66 0.14 -21.06 -7.90
CA SER A 66 -0.95 -20.08 -7.80
C SER A 66 -0.89 -19.01 -8.87
N VAL A 67 -2.04 -18.73 -9.48
CA VAL A 67 -2.20 -17.61 -10.40
C VAL A 67 -2.30 -16.27 -9.66
N ILE A 68 -2.74 -16.30 -8.39
CA ILE A 68 -3.11 -15.11 -7.62
C ILE A 68 -2.01 -14.74 -6.63
N THR A 69 -1.50 -15.71 -5.87
CA THR A 69 -0.57 -15.46 -4.78
C THR A 69 0.84 -15.13 -5.27
N ARG A 70 1.56 -14.44 -4.41
CA ARG A 70 2.96 -14.05 -4.59
C ARG A 70 3.76 -14.55 -3.39
N CYS A 71 5.06 -14.73 -3.57
CA CYS A 71 5.99 -15.12 -2.51
C CYS A 71 7.25 -14.25 -2.54
N ILE A 72 7.99 -14.25 -1.45
CA ILE A 72 9.36 -13.73 -1.42
C ILE A 72 10.26 -14.79 -2.05
N ASP A 73 10.99 -14.40 -3.07
CA ASP A 73 11.94 -15.28 -3.77
C ASP A 73 13.24 -14.50 -4.05
N PRO A 74 14.28 -14.76 -3.25
CA PRO A 74 15.56 -14.07 -3.40
C PRO A 74 16.29 -14.37 -4.71
N VAL A 75 15.96 -15.48 -5.39
CA VAL A 75 16.66 -15.96 -6.58
C VAL A 75 16.01 -15.46 -7.87
N HIS A 76 14.68 -15.61 -7.98
CA HIS A 76 13.94 -15.33 -9.21
C HIS A 76 12.96 -14.16 -9.07
N GLY A 77 12.83 -13.60 -7.88
CA GLY A 77 11.92 -12.49 -7.60
C GLY A 77 12.34 -11.19 -8.25
N ALA A 78 11.36 -10.39 -8.65
CA ALA A 78 11.61 -9.03 -9.10
C ALA A 78 11.92 -8.13 -7.90
N PRO A 79 12.93 -7.24 -7.97
CA PRO A 79 13.28 -6.32 -6.88
C PRO A 79 12.07 -5.57 -6.34
N ALA A 80 11.95 -5.53 -5.02
CA ALA A 80 10.85 -4.88 -4.34
C ALA A 80 11.33 -4.24 -3.04
N ILE A 81 11.07 -2.92 -2.85
CA ILE A 81 11.51 -2.16 -1.70
C ILE A 81 10.33 -1.38 -1.12
N THR A 82 10.11 -1.54 0.18
CA THR A 82 9.07 -0.85 0.95
C THR A 82 9.67 -0.23 2.20
N HIS A 83 9.49 1.07 2.39
CA HIS A 83 9.80 1.75 3.65
C HIS A 83 8.54 1.85 4.49
N TYR A 84 8.66 1.64 5.79
CA TYR A 84 7.54 1.82 6.71
C TYR A 84 7.93 2.67 7.92
N THR A 85 6.90 3.29 8.51
CA THR A 85 6.99 4.02 9.78
C THR A 85 5.76 3.65 10.61
N GLN A 86 5.97 3.16 11.82
CA GLN A 86 4.89 2.96 12.78
C GLN A 86 4.40 4.33 13.25
N LEU A 87 3.10 4.58 13.08
CA LEU A 87 2.48 5.84 13.49
C LEU A 87 1.83 5.72 14.86
N TYR A 88 1.21 4.57 15.13
CA TYR A 88 0.49 4.31 16.37
C TYR A 88 0.53 2.82 16.70
N TYR A 89 0.49 2.50 17.98
CA TYR A 89 0.33 1.14 18.49
C TYR A 89 -0.76 1.11 19.53
N ASP A 90 -1.77 0.28 19.31
CA ASP A 90 -2.84 -0.03 20.24
C ASP A 90 -2.47 -1.28 21.05
N GLU A 91 -2.13 -1.09 22.32
CA GLU A 91 -1.76 -2.19 23.21
C GLU A 91 -2.96 -3.10 23.55
N VAL A 92 -4.18 -2.59 23.46
CA VAL A 92 -5.41 -3.36 23.80
C VAL A 92 -5.68 -4.44 22.78
N HIS A 93 -5.54 -4.08 21.48
CA HIS A 93 -5.82 -5.00 20.38
C HIS A 93 -4.56 -5.62 19.77
N ASP A 94 -3.36 -5.23 20.23
CA ASP A 94 -2.07 -5.60 19.66
C ASP A 94 -1.97 -5.28 18.16
N LEU A 95 -2.39 -4.06 17.79
CA LEU A 95 -2.43 -3.58 16.41
C LEU A 95 -1.59 -2.31 16.22
N SER A 96 -0.90 -2.22 15.10
CA SER A 96 -0.19 -1.00 14.71
C SER A 96 -0.75 -0.38 13.44
N LEU A 97 -0.92 0.96 13.44
CA LEU A 97 -1.08 1.74 12.23
C LEU A 97 0.31 2.08 11.67
N VAL A 98 0.56 1.68 10.44
CA VAL A 98 1.83 1.93 9.76
C VAL A 98 1.62 2.72 8.48
N ARG A 99 2.52 3.70 8.25
CA ARG A 99 2.63 4.44 7.00
C ARG A 99 3.69 3.77 6.14
N LEU A 100 3.36 3.51 4.85
CA LEU A 100 4.26 2.85 3.94
C LEU A 100 4.52 3.69 2.69
N LYS A 101 5.77 3.74 2.28
CA LYS A 101 6.23 4.38 1.04
C LYS A 101 6.92 3.35 0.17
N LEU A 102 6.50 3.28 -1.11
CA LEU A 102 7.00 2.29 -2.05
C LEU A 102 8.05 2.89 -2.97
N GLU A 103 9.21 2.22 -3.14
CA GLU A 103 10.13 2.46 -4.25
C GLU A 103 9.77 1.65 -5.49
N THR A 104 9.15 0.51 -5.32
CA THR A 104 8.68 -0.39 -6.38
C THR A 104 7.17 -0.60 -6.27
N GLY A 105 6.55 -1.18 -7.28
CA GLY A 105 5.09 -1.43 -7.28
C GLY A 105 4.76 -2.84 -7.74
N ARG A 106 5.22 -3.86 -7.02
CA ARG A 106 4.89 -5.26 -7.32
C ARG A 106 3.52 -5.64 -6.79
N THR A 107 2.89 -6.60 -7.43
CA THR A 107 1.60 -7.15 -6.98
C THR A 107 1.72 -7.65 -5.54
N HIS A 108 0.79 -7.26 -4.67
CA HIS A 108 0.72 -7.62 -3.24
C HIS A 108 1.96 -7.20 -2.41
N GLN A 109 2.78 -6.26 -2.90
CA GLN A 109 4.09 -5.96 -2.31
C GLN A 109 3.99 -5.64 -0.81
N ILE A 110 3.16 -4.69 -0.40
CA ILE A 110 3.01 -4.30 1.01
C ILE A 110 2.58 -5.49 1.87
N ARG A 111 1.60 -6.25 1.40
CA ARG A 111 1.02 -7.40 2.10
C ARG A 111 2.07 -8.47 2.39
N LEU A 112 2.89 -8.78 1.38
CA LEU A 112 3.99 -9.74 1.51
C LEU A 112 5.14 -9.23 2.37
N HIS A 113 5.55 -7.98 2.17
CA HIS A 113 6.66 -7.40 2.90
C HIS A 113 6.37 -7.33 4.40
N MET A 114 5.17 -6.87 4.78
CA MET A 114 4.79 -6.82 6.19
C MET A 114 4.65 -8.22 6.80
N LYS A 115 4.09 -9.18 6.06
CA LYS A 115 4.08 -10.59 6.49
C LYS A 115 5.49 -11.15 6.64
N HIS A 116 6.39 -10.85 5.70
CA HIS A 116 7.77 -11.35 5.70
C HIS A 116 8.55 -10.94 6.94
N ILE A 117 8.32 -9.73 7.42
CA ILE A 117 8.96 -9.25 8.65
C ILE A 117 8.19 -9.58 9.93
N GLY A 118 7.13 -10.41 9.85
CA GLY A 118 6.38 -10.92 11.00
C GLY A 118 5.21 -10.05 11.46
N TYR A 119 4.83 -9.01 10.71
CA TYR A 119 3.72 -8.09 11.03
C TYR A 119 2.69 -8.07 9.89
N PRO A 120 1.95 -9.17 9.66
CA PRO A 120 0.98 -9.22 8.56
C PRO A 120 -0.15 -8.23 8.73
N LEU A 121 -0.75 -7.82 7.60
CA LEU A 121 -1.94 -6.99 7.61
C LEU A 121 -3.14 -7.79 8.12
N ILE A 122 -3.95 -7.19 8.99
CA ILE A 122 -5.22 -7.79 9.42
C ILE A 122 -6.22 -7.83 8.25
N GLY A 123 -7.12 -8.82 8.26
CA GLY A 123 -8.15 -9.01 7.24
C GLY A 123 -7.64 -9.43 5.87
N ASP A 124 -6.36 -9.79 5.76
CA ASP A 124 -5.78 -10.22 4.49
C ASP A 124 -6.10 -11.68 4.19
N PHE A 125 -7.11 -11.91 3.36
CA PHE A 125 -7.63 -13.25 3.05
C PHE A 125 -6.62 -14.20 2.37
N LEU A 126 -5.54 -13.67 1.75
CA LEU A 126 -4.50 -14.50 1.12
C LEU A 126 -3.33 -14.80 2.04
N TYR A 127 -2.93 -13.83 2.84
CA TYR A 127 -1.66 -13.90 3.55
C TYR A 127 -1.80 -13.96 5.07
N HIS A 128 -2.94 -13.52 5.62
CA HIS A 128 -3.28 -13.57 7.03
C HIS A 128 -4.81 -13.53 7.21
N PRO A 129 -5.53 -14.67 7.06
CA PRO A 129 -6.99 -14.72 7.04
C PRO A 129 -7.58 -14.60 8.45
N ASP A 130 -7.23 -13.52 9.16
CA ASP A 130 -7.84 -13.11 10.41
C ASP A 130 -8.83 -11.98 10.13
N PHE A 131 -10.12 -12.25 10.36
CA PHE A 131 -11.23 -11.32 10.09
C PHE A 131 -11.90 -10.82 11.37
N LEU A 132 -11.17 -10.80 12.48
CA LEU A 132 -11.71 -10.38 13.78
C LEU A 132 -12.18 -8.92 13.75
N TYR A 133 -11.34 -8.03 13.22
CA TYR A 133 -11.58 -6.58 13.24
C TYR A 133 -12.10 -6.03 11.91
N ILE A 134 -11.67 -6.59 10.78
CA ILE A 134 -12.01 -6.09 9.44
C ILE A 134 -12.17 -7.24 8.44
N LYS A 135 -13.06 -7.07 7.44
CA LYS A 135 -13.41 -8.12 6.47
C LYS A 135 -12.64 -8.01 5.14
N ARG A 136 -11.63 -7.18 5.07
CA ARG A 136 -10.73 -6.98 3.93
C ARG A 136 -9.32 -6.68 4.43
N GLN A 137 -8.31 -6.82 3.56
CA GLN A 137 -6.99 -6.35 3.97
C GLN A 137 -7.05 -4.88 4.41
N ALA A 138 -6.56 -4.60 5.61
CA ALA A 138 -6.50 -3.25 6.16
C ALA A 138 -5.40 -2.43 5.48
N LEU A 139 -5.64 -2.08 4.21
CA LEU A 139 -4.72 -1.34 3.34
C LEU A 139 -5.47 -0.21 2.63
N HIS A 140 -4.88 0.98 2.67
CA HIS A 140 -5.46 2.21 2.12
C HIS A 140 -4.41 3.07 1.43
N ALA A 141 -4.62 3.42 0.15
CA ALA A 141 -3.80 4.37 -0.59
C ALA A 141 -4.15 5.79 -0.15
N ALA A 142 -3.46 6.29 0.88
CA ALA A 142 -3.80 7.51 1.60
C ALA A 142 -3.36 8.79 0.91
N ALA A 143 -2.22 8.78 0.18
CA ALA A 143 -1.78 9.97 -0.54
C ALA A 143 -1.10 9.63 -1.87
N LEU A 144 -1.28 10.55 -2.83
CA LEU A 144 -0.65 10.54 -4.14
C LEU A 144 -0.04 11.91 -4.45
N SER A 145 1.20 11.91 -4.93
CA SER A 145 1.84 13.12 -5.44
C SER A 145 2.46 12.84 -6.80
N PHE A 146 2.21 13.69 -7.78
CA PHE A 146 2.76 13.56 -9.14
C PHE A 146 2.78 14.91 -9.86
N ALA A 147 3.52 15.00 -10.97
CA ALA A 147 3.48 16.16 -11.85
C ALA A 147 2.32 16.03 -12.85
N HIS A 148 1.51 17.08 -12.97
CA HIS A 148 0.42 17.11 -13.96
C HIS A 148 0.98 16.90 -15.37
N PRO A 149 0.45 15.93 -16.16
CA PRO A 149 1.08 15.45 -17.40
C PRO A 149 1.20 16.52 -18.51
N ILE A 150 0.41 17.58 -18.47
CA ILE A 150 0.44 18.65 -19.48
C ILE A 150 1.15 19.90 -18.96
N THR A 151 0.83 20.33 -17.71
CA THR A 151 1.33 21.61 -17.17
C THR A 151 2.60 21.49 -16.35
N GLY A 152 3.01 20.27 -15.98
CA GLY A 152 4.14 20.03 -15.08
C GLY A 152 3.91 20.43 -13.62
N LYS A 153 2.75 21.03 -13.28
CA LYS A 153 2.43 21.46 -11.92
C LYS A 153 2.42 20.28 -10.96
N LYS A 154 3.09 20.40 -9.81
CA LYS A 154 3.03 19.40 -8.74
C LYS A 154 1.61 19.31 -8.20
N MET A 155 1.08 18.11 -8.17
CA MET A 155 -0.24 17.77 -7.65
C MET A 155 -0.05 16.89 -6.42
N HIS A 156 -0.86 17.16 -5.40
CA HIS A 156 -0.92 16.34 -4.19
C HIS A 156 -2.38 16.10 -3.83
N PHE A 157 -2.70 14.86 -3.50
CA PHE A 157 -4.04 14.43 -3.08
C PHE A 157 -3.90 13.54 -1.86
N SER A 158 -4.82 13.68 -0.92
CA SER A 158 -4.95 12.82 0.25
C SER A 158 -6.38 12.28 0.37
N ALA A 159 -6.50 11.11 0.96
CA ALA A 159 -7.77 10.50 1.34
C ALA A 159 -7.71 10.13 2.84
N PRO A 160 -8.73 10.46 3.62
CA PRO A 160 -8.77 10.14 5.03
C PRO A 160 -8.82 8.62 5.25
N LEU A 161 -8.35 8.16 6.40
CA LEU A 161 -8.44 6.76 6.78
C LEU A 161 -9.92 6.34 6.82
N PRO A 162 -10.31 5.23 6.18
CA PRO A 162 -11.71 4.77 6.17
C PRO A 162 -12.20 4.37 7.57
N GLU A 163 -13.48 4.53 7.81
CA GLU A 163 -14.10 4.25 9.12
C GLU A 163 -13.92 2.78 9.55
N ASP A 164 -13.99 1.82 8.62
CA ASP A 164 -13.76 0.41 8.92
C ASP A 164 -12.35 0.13 9.43
N MET A 165 -11.35 0.93 9.02
CA MET A 165 -9.99 0.85 9.54
C MET A 165 -9.84 1.60 10.87
N LYS A 166 -10.49 2.75 11.05
CA LYS A 166 -10.46 3.48 12.33
C LYS A 166 -11.05 2.63 13.46
N ASN A 167 -12.16 1.95 13.17
CA ASN A 167 -12.89 1.10 14.12
C ASN A 167 -12.13 -0.16 14.55
N CYS A 168 -10.96 -0.46 13.96
CA CYS A 168 -10.10 -1.55 14.41
C CYS A 168 -9.34 -1.20 15.70
N PHE A 169 -9.22 0.07 16.06
CA PHE A 169 -8.50 0.52 17.24
C PHE A 169 -9.42 0.82 18.40
N SER A 170 -8.95 0.56 19.62
CA SER A 170 -9.65 0.98 20.85
C SER A 170 -9.74 2.50 20.97
N TYR A 171 -8.68 3.17 20.53
CA TYR A 171 -8.59 4.62 20.41
C TYR A 171 -7.60 4.94 19.28
N LEU A 172 -7.82 6.01 18.52
CA LEU A 172 -6.92 6.47 17.50
C LEU A 172 -6.89 8.02 17.51
N PRO A 173 -5.72 8.65 17.77
CA PRO A 173 -5.60 10.10 17.75
C PRO A 173 -5.97 10.71 16.40
N GLU A 174 -6.68 11.84 16.39
CA GLU A 174 -7.19 12.47 15.15
C GLU A 174 -6.07 12.99 14.23
N ASP A 175 -4.93 13.41 14.80
CA ASP A 175 -3.84 14.10 14.06
C ASP A 175 -2.75 13.17 13.51
N ILE A 176 -2.98 11.86 13.49
CA ILE A 176 -1.91 10.87 13.32
C ILE A 176 -1.52 10.58 11.85
N TYR A 177 -2.22 11.10 10.84
CA TYR A 177 -2.25 10.45 9.53
C TYR A 177 -1.33 11.01 8.45
N LEU A 178 -0.79 12.20 8.56
CA LEU A 178 -0.07 12.82 7.43
C LEU A 178 1.14 13.65 7.86
#